data_ee55da4e5c9f48d192dd2fea6c35ef0c
#
_entry.id   ee55da4e5c9f48d192dd2fea6c35ef0c
#
_cell.length_a   1.000
_cell.length_b   1.000
_cell.length_c   1.000
_cell.angle_alpha   90.00
_cell.angle_beta   90.00
_cell.angle_gamma   90.00
#
_symmetry.space_group_name_H-M   'P 1'
#
loop_
_entity.id
_entity.type
_entity.pdbx_description
1 polymer ?
#
loop_
_entity_poly.entity_id
_entity_poly.type
_entity_poly.pdbx_seq_one_letter_code
_entity_poly.pdbx_strand_id
1 'polypeptide(L)'
;MKRITISLAIVFVTLSATAQKVNVAAAANLRYVLEEIKTAYVKQNPRAKVNLTFGASGMLVQQIQNGASFDFFMAADNEFPLKLKEKRLTTGPMSTYAFGKLAIYSTSIDVDKLGLKALKEESVKKIAIANPETAPYGERAIELLKSQKLYDGLKSKIVLGENISQTAQFAFTGNAEIGFIALSLALAPDMDKKGNYYVVPQSLYKPIEQACILIKTPVLNTEAAKFRKFVLSPATKAIWEKWGYETTNH
;
A
#
# COMPACT_ATOMS: atom_id res chain seq x y z
N MET A 1 -6.39 76.04 19.61
CA MET A 1 -5.51 74.88 19.53
C MET A 1 -6.36 73.64 19.28
N LYS A 2 -6.41 73.15 18.03
CA LYS A 2 -7.17 71.94 17.63
C LYS A 2 -6.30 70.70 17.88
N ARG A 3 -6.75 69.79 18.75
CA ARG A 3 -6.11 68.49 18.99
C ARG A 3 -6.55 67.51 17.87
N ILE A 4 -5.59 67.06 17.03
CA ILE A 4 -5.81 66.05 16.03
C ILE A 4 -5.57 64.68 16.73
N THR A 5 -6.63 63.92 16.92
CA THR A 5 -6.57 62.53 17.40
C THR A 5 -6.35 61.61 16.20
N ILE A 6 -5.16 61.04 16.07
CA ILE A 6 -4.82 60.06 15.05
C ILE A 6 -5.28 58.68 15.54
N SER A 7 -6.38 58.16 15.03
CA SER A 7 -6.82 56.80 15.25
C SER A 7 -6.00 55.82 14.44
N LEU A 8 -5.15 55.03 15.06
CA LEU A 8 -4.36 53.97 14.45
C LEU A 8 -5.30 52.74 14.22
N ALA A 9 -5.76 52.52 13.01
CA ALA A 9 -6.50 51.35 12.64
C ALA A 9 -5.56 50.15 12.48
N ILE A 10 -5.57 49.23 13.44
CA ILE A 10 -4.84 47.95 13.34
C ILE A 10 -5.62 47.04 12.40
N VAL A 11 -5.12 46.86 11.16
CA VAL A 11 -5.65 45.88 10.21
C VAL A 11 -5.18 44.47 10.64
N PHE A 12 -6.09 43.71 11.25
CA PHE A 12 -5.87 42.27 11.46
C PHE A 12 -5.93 41.55 10.13
N VAL A 13 -4.78 41.24 9.53
CA VAL A 13 -4.69 40.32 8.41
C VAL A 13 -4.90 38.91 8.97
N THR A 14 -6.12 38.40 8.88
CA THR A 14 -6.40 36.97 9.15
C THR A 14 -5.78 36.15 8.03
N LEU A 15 -4.59 35.59 8.27
CA LEU A 15 -4.07 34.53 7.40
C LEU A 15 -5.04 33.35 7.48
N SER A 16 -5.89 33.22 6.47
CA SER A 16 -6.69 32.03 6.25
C SER A 16 -5.72 30.86 6.01
N ALA A 17 -5.42 30.10 7.06
CA ALA A 17 -4.63 28.88 6.96
C ALA A 17 -5.46 27.84 6.21
N THR A 18 -5.33 27.80 4.87
CA THR A 18 -5.93 26.74 4.06
C THR A 18 -5.40 25.38 4.53
N ALA A 19 -6.34 24.46 4.80
CA ALA A 19 -5.98 23.09 5.14
C ALA A 19 -5.15 22.49 3.99
N GLN A 20 -3.92 22.10 4.28
CA GLN A 20 -3.03 21.52 3.27
C GLN A 20 -3.45 20.07 3.02
N LYS A 21 -4.03 19.84 1.86
CA LYS A 21 -4.53 18.54 1.43
C LYS A 21 -3.41 17.77 0.73
N VAL A 22 -3.24 16.50 1.10
CA VAL A 22 -2.32 15.56 0.45
C VAL A 22 -3.14 14.42 -0.17
N ASN A 23 -3.00 14.21 -1.47
CA ASN A 23 -3.58 13.08 -2.18
C ASN A 23 -2.51 12.01 -2.40
N VAL A 24 -2.67 10.87 -1.74
CA VAL A 24 -1.75 9.75 -1.78
C VAL A 24 -2.32 8.65 -2.67
N ALA A 25 -1.58 8.25 -3.70
CA ALA A 25 -1.81 7.01 -4.42
C ALA A 25 -1.03 5.89 -3.72
N ALA A 26 -1.70 4.88 -3.22
CA ALA A 26 -1.09 3.83 -2.41
C ALA A 26 -1.45 2.44 -2.90
N ALA A 27 -0.48 1.54 -2.92
CA ALA A 27 -0.72 0.13 -3.21
C ALA A 27 -1.73 -0.46 -2.22
N ALA A 28 -2.63 -1.33 -2.71
CA ALA A 28 -3.78 -1.81 -1.95
C ALA A 28 -3.43 -2.61 -0.69
N ASN A 29 -2.25 -3.22 -0.63
CA ASN A 29 -1.74 -3.89 0.57
C ASN A 29 -1.52 -2.93 1.75
N LEU A 30 -1.40 -1.63 1.49
CA LEU A 30 -1.13 -0.59 2.49
C LEU A 30 -2.41 -0.08 3.20
N ARG A 31 -3.58 -0.58 2.83
CA ARG A 31 -4.88 -0.05 3.30
C ARG A 31 -4.92 0.17 4.81
N TYR A 32 -4.64 -0.85 5.60
CA TYR A 32 -4.77 -0.77 7.05
C TYR A 32 -3.63 0.01 7.71
N VAL A 33 -2.40 -0.27 7.31
CA VAL A 33 -1.21 0.39 7.88
C VAL A 33 -1.22 1.90 7.61
N LEU A 34 -1.62 2.35 6.40
CA LEU A 34 -1.66 3.77 6.07
C LEU A 34 -2.81 4.52 6.74
N GLU A 35 -3.95 3.88 6.99
CA GLU A 35 -5.01 4.51 7.79
C GLU A 35 -4.55 4.74 9.24
N GLU A 36 -3.77 3.82 9.83
CA GLU A 36 -3.20 4.00 11.16
C GLU A 36 -2.10 5.07 11.17
N ILE A 37 -1.19 5.06 10.20
CA ILE A 37 -0.15 6.09 10.03
C ILE A 37 -0.77 7.47 9.80
N LYS A 38 -1.79 7.58 8.95
CA LYS A 38 -2.56 8.80 8.72
C LYS A 38 -3.17 9.32 10.02
N THR A 39 -3.79 8.44 10.81
CA THR A 39 -4.37 8.80 12.11
C THR A 39 -3.31 9.36 13.05
N ALA A 40 -2.15 8.71 13.15
CA ALA A 40 -1.02 9.18 13.95
C ALA A 40 -0.47 10.53 13.45
N TYR A 41 -0.38 10.72 12.13
CA TYR A 41 0.07 11.97 11.53
C TYR A 41 -0.87 13.13 11.81
N VAL A 42 -2.18 12.94 11.56
CA VAL A 42 -3.20 13.98 11.75
C VAL A 42 -3.33 14.38 13.22
N LYS A 43 -3.14 13.44 14.16
CA LYS A 43 -3.08 13.74 15.60
C LYS A 43 -1.98 14.77 15.94
N GLN A 44 -0.84 14.70 15.26
CA GLN A 44 0.27 15.65 15.43
C GLN A 44 0.12 16.91 14.55
N ASN A 45 -0.64 16.82 13.47
CA ASN A 45 -0.85 17.88 12.49
C ASN A 45 -2.34 18.09 12.21
N PRO A 46 -3.13 18.68 13.15
CA PRO A 46 -4.59 18.72 13.07
C PRO A 46 -5.16 19.46 11.86
N ARG A 47 -4.37 20.31 11.20
CA ARG A 47 -4.77 21.02 9.97
C ARG A 47 -4.51 20.23 8.69
N ALA A 48 -3.74 19.14 8.76
CA ALA A 48 -3.45 18.31 7.60
C ALA A 48 -4.67 17.45 7.21
N LYS A 49 -4.92 17.35 5.90
CA LYS A 49 -5.91 16.46 5.31
C LYS A 49 -5.20 15.47 4.40
N VAL A 50 -5.15 14.20 4.78
CA VAL A 50 -4.55 13.13 3.99
C VAL A 50 -5.65 12.28 3.37
N ASN A 51 -5.73 12.26 2.04
CA ASN A 51 -6.63 11.40 1.28
C ASN A 51 -5.83 10.23 0.74
N LEU A 52 -6.30 9.03 1.00
CA LEU A 52 -5.69 7.79 0.53
C LEU A 52 -6.55 7.18 -0.58
N THR A 53 -5.93 6.90 -1.72
CA THR A 53 -6.53 6.16 -2.83
C THR A 53 -5.76 4.87 -3.01
N PHE A 54 -6.45 3.73 -2.92
CA PHE A 54 -5.84 2.42 -2.97
C PHE A 54 -6.12 1.70 -4.29
N GLY A 55 -5.08 1.06 -4.86
CA GLY A 55 -5.17 0.32 -6.11
C GLY A 55 -3.96 -0.58 -6.36
N ALA A 56 -3.94 -1.29 -7.49
CA ALA A 56 -2.73 -1.95 -7.95
C ALA A 56 -1.67 -0.91 -8.34
N SER A 57 -0.40 -1.15 -7.99
CA SER A 57 0.70 -0.20 -8.24
C SER A 57 0.77 0.24 -9.70
N GLY A 58 0.66 -0.69 -10.64
CA GLY A 58 0.69 -0.40 -12.07
C GLY A 58 -0.51 0.41 -12.55
N MET A 59 -1.72 0.15 -12.03
CA MET A 59 -2.91 0.95 -12.34
C MET A 59 -2.79 2.39 -11.84
N LEU A 60 -2.23 2.58 -10.64
CA LEU A 60 -1.97 3.91 -10.10
C LEU A 60 -0.93 4.67 -10.92
N VAL A 61 0.11 3.98 -11.41
CA VAL A 61 1.09 4.56 -12.34
C VAL A 61 0.40 5.04 -13.63
N GLN A 62 -0.50 4.25 -14.21
CA GLN A 62 -1.26 4.65 -15.40
C GLN A 62 -2.13 5.89 -15.12
N GLN A 63 -2.81 5.94 -13.97
CA GLN A 63 -3.60 7.12 -13.57
C GLN A 63 -2.72 8.38 -13.44
N ILE A 64 -1.55 8.27 -12.79
CA ILE A 64 -0.60 9.38 -12.65
C ILE A 64 -0.11 9.84 -14.03
N GLN A 65 0.24 8.91 -14.92
CA GLN A 65 0.67 9.22 -16.29
C GLN A 65 -0.43 9.91 -17.11
N ASN A 66 -1.69 9.61 -16.83
CA ASN A 66 -2.87 10.22 -17.45
C ASN A 66 -3.32 11.52 -16.75
N GLY A 67 -2.50 12.05 -15.83
CA GLY A 67 -2.75 13.37 -15.21
C GLY A 67 -3.61 13.35 -13.96
N ALA A 68 -3.84 12.19 -13.32
CA ALA A 68 -4.54 12.16 -12.05
C ALA A 68 -3.76 12.93 -10.97
N SER A 69 -4.49 13.76 -10.21
CA SER A 69 -3.91 14.66 -9.21
C SER A 69 -3.54 13.93 -7.93
N PHE A 70 -2.34 13.38 -7.91
CA PHE A 70 -1.71 12.83 -6.72
C PHE A 70 -0.46 13.63 -6.36
N ASP A 71 -0.14 13.69 -5.07
CA ASP A 71 1.03 14.37 -4.53
C ASP A 71 2.14 13.39 -4.13
N PHE A 72 1.74 12.18 -3.73
CA PHE A 72 2.62 11.17 -3.18
C PHE A 72 2.20 9.77 -3.66
N PHE A 73 3.16 8.97 -4.12
CA PHE A 73 2.93 7.60 -4.57
C PHE A 73 3.70 6.61 -3.70
N MET A 74 3.01 5.57 -3.25
CA MET A 74 3.55 4.47 -2.46
C MET A 74 3.21 3.14 -3.14
N ALA A 75 4.21 2.53 -3.77
CA ALA A 75 4.06 1.28 -4.52
C ALA A 75 4.40 0.06 -3.67
N ALA A 76 3.91 -1.10 -4.08
CA ALA A 76 4.27 -2.39 -3.48
C ALA A 76 5.59 -2.98 -4.05
N ASP A 77 6.34 -2.21 -4.83
CA ASP A 77 7.68 -2.51 -5.32
C ASP A 77 8.49 -1.22 -5.53
N ASN A 78 9.71 -1.36 -6.05
CA ASN A 78 10.58 -0.25 -6.44
C ASN A 78 10.52 0.05 -7.96
N GLU A 79 9.98 -0.84 -8.79
CA GLU A 79 9.95 -0.69 -10.25
C GLU A 79 8.92 0.34 -10.70
N PHE A 80 7.71 0.33 -10.14
CA PHE A 80 6.65 1.27 -10.51
C PHE A 80 7.01 2.73 -10.20
N PRO A 81 7.58 3.10 -9.03
CA PRO A 81 8.10 4.44 -8.80
C PRO A 81 9.22 4.82 -9.77
N LEU A 82 10.10 3.88 -10.15
CA LEU A 82 11.17 4.12 -11.11
C LEU A 82 10.61 4.47 -12.50
N LYS A 83 9.57 3.77 -12.98
CA LYS A 83 8.86 4.08 -14.23
C LYS A 83 8.33 5.52 -14.27
N LEU A 84 7.81 6.05 -13.16
CA LEU A 84 7.37 7.44 -13.06
C LEU A 84 8.56 8.42 -13.08
N LYS A 85 9.67 8.06 -12.43
CA LYS A 85 10.90 8.85 -12.40
C LYS A 85 11.51 8.98 -13.80
N GLU A 86 11.58 7.90 -14.56
CA GLU A 86 12.06 7.88 -15.95
C GLU A 86 11.23 8.79 -16.86
N LYS A 87 9.92 8.87 -16.61
CA LYS A 87 9.01 9.78 -17.31
C LYS A 87 9.04 11.22 -16.77
N ARG A 88 9.92 11.55 -15.81
CA ARG A 88 10.06 12.88 -15.19
C ARG A 88 8.78 13.41 -14.54
N LEU A 89 7.92 12.51 -14.07
CA LEU A 89 6.67 12.80 -13.36
C LEU A 89 6.83 12.89 -11.84
N THR A 90 8.07 12.83 -11.33
CA THR A 90 8.37 12.79 -9.89
C THR A 90 9.32 13.90 -9.50
N THR A 91 9.40 14.15 -8.18
CA THR A 91 10.34 15.08 -7.58
C THR A 91 10.98 14.48 -6.33
N GLY A 92 12.22 14.87 -6.05
CA GLY A 92 12.99 14.34 -4.92
C GLY A 92 13.41 12.87 -5.09
N PRO A 93 14.01 12.29 -4.05
CA PRO A 93 14.50 10.91 -4.09
C PRO A 93 13.36 9.89 -3.91
N MET A 94 13.50 8.76 -4.59
CA MET A 94 12.78 7.53 -4.25
C MET A 94 13.34 6.97 -2.94
N SER A 95 12.49 6.38 -2.12
CA SER A 95 12.90 5.76 -0.85
C SER A 95 12.15 4.46 -0.62
N THR A 96 12.88 3.41 -0.25
CA THR A 96 12.29 2.18 0.28
C THR A 96 11.73 2.48 1.66
N TYR A 97 10.49 2.09 1.93
CA TYR A 97 9.85 2.33 3.22
C TYR A 97 9.63 1.04 4.03
N ALA A 98 9.46 -0.10 3.37
CA ALA A 98 9.28 -1.39 4.03
C ALA A 98 9.47 -2.56 3.06
N PHE A 99 9.61 -3.76 3.63
CA PHE A 99 9.51 -5.04 2.92
C PHE A 99 8.20 -5.73 3.31
N GLY A 100 7.43 -6.12 2.30
CA GLY A 100 6.18 -6.86 2.49
C GLY A 100 6.40 -8.36 2.53
N LYS A 101 5.43 -9.10 3.09
CA LYS A 101 5.43 -10.57 3.13
C LYS A 101 4.23 -11.12 2.39
N LEU A 102 4.46 -12.17 1.60
CA LEU A 102 3.41 -12.94 0.93
C LEU A 102 2.84 -13.96 1.91
N ALA A 103 1.53 -14.11 1.92
CA ALA A 103 0.82 -15.15 2.65
C ALA A 103 -0.20 -15.85 1.76
N ILE A 104 -0.54 -17.09 2.08
CA ILE A 104 -1.77 -17.72 1.59
C ILE A 104 -2.81 -17.67 2.70
N TYR A 105 -4.06 -17.43 2.31
CA TYR A 105 -5.19 -17.26 3.23
C TYR A 105 -6.36 -18.12 2.78
N SER A 106 -7.08 -18.67 3.73
CA SER A 106 -8.32 -19.41 3.48
C SER A 106 -9.31 -19.28 4.64
N THR A 107 -10.61 -19.36 4.32
CA THR A 107 -11.70 -19.48 5.30
C THR A 107 -12.25 -20.90 5.41
N SER A 108 -11.79 -21.83 4.56
CA SER A 108 -12.33 -23.18 4.45
C SER A 108 -11.26 -24.28 4.55
N ILE A 109 -9.99 -23.94 4.41
CA ILE A 109 -8.85 -24.87 4.41
C ILE A 109 -7.87 -24.42 5.49
N ASP A 110 -7.34 -25.37 6.26
CA ASP A 110 -6.30 -25.11 7.27
C ASP A 110 -4.94 -24.91 6.60
N VAL A 111 -4.77 -23.70 6.03
CA VAL A 111 -3.53 -23.33 5.33
C VAL A 111 -2.37 -23.10 6.31
N ASP A 112 -2.64 -22.75 7.56
CA ASP A 112 -1.60 -22.59 8.59
C ASP A 112 -0.87 -23.92 8.83
N LYS A 113 -1.62 -25.00 8.96
CA LYS A 113 -1.08 -26.36 9.15
C LYS A 113 -0.47 -26.95 7.88
N LEU A 114 -1.14 -26.78 6.75
CA LEU A 114 -0.76 -27.45 5.49
C LEU A 114 0.32 -26.68 4.70
N GLY A 115 0.46 -25.38 4.94
CA GLY A 115 1.36 -24.52 4.14
C GLY A 115 1.04 -24.60 2.66
N LEU A 116 2.05 -24.63 1.80
CA LEU A 116 1.87 -24.73 0.35
C LEU A 116 1.24 -26.05 -0.13
N LYS A 117 1.19 -27.10 0.73
CA LYS A 117 0.49 -28.35 0.37
C LYS A 117 -1.01 -28.14 0.22
N ALA A 118 -1.57 -27.16 0.93
CA ALA A 118 -2.98 -26.76 0.81
C ALA A 118 -3.42 -26.49 -0.64
N LEU A 119 -2.51 -25.99 -1.49
CA LEU A 119 -2.79 -25.70 -2.89
C LEU A 119 -3.16 -26.95 -3.73
N LYS A 120 -2.80 -28.14 -3.24
CA LYS A 120 -3.05 -29.44 -3.90
C LYS A 120 -4.28 -30.16 -3.38
N GLU A 121 -4.95 -29.63 -2.35
CA GLU A 121 -6.16 -30.24 -1.82
C GLU A 121 -7.24 -30.35 -2.90
N GLU A 122 -7.96 -31.46 -2.95
CA GLU A 122 -9.01 -31.71 -3.94
C GLU A 122 -10.16 -30.70 -3.84
N SER A 123 -10.41 -30.18 -2.66
CA SER A 123 -11.40 -29.14 -2.40
C SER A 123 -11.03 -27.78 -3.01
N VAL A 124 -9.76 -27.53 -3.33
CA VAL A 124 -9.31 -26.27 -3.96
C VAL A 124 -9.65 -26.29 -5.45
N LYS A 125 -10.66 -25.51 -5.82
CA LYS A 125 -11.07 -25.30 -7.22
C LYS A 125 -10.58 -23.97 -7.77
N LYS A 126 -10.45 -22.94 -6.91
CA LYS A 126 -10.02 -21.60 -7.28
C LYS A 126 -8.94 -21.09 -6.34
N ILE A 127 -7.91 -20.49 -6.91
CA ILE A 127 -6.80 -19.85 -6.21
C ILE A 127 -6.75 -18.39 -6.68
N ALA A 128 -7.06 -17.46 -5.79
CA ALA A 128 -7.04 -16.05 -6.11
C ALA A 128 -5.59 -15.51 -6.07
N ILE A 129 -5.19 -14.81 -7.13
CA ILE A 129 -3.90 -14.12 -7.25
C ILE A 129 -4.18 -12.72 -7.80
N ALA A 130 -3.51 -11.68 -7.30
CA ALA A 130 -3.61 -10.36 -7.90
C ALA A 130 -3.00 -10.36 -9.31
N ASN A 131 -3.53 -9.54 -10.22
CA ASN A 131 -3.03 -9.49 -11.60
C ASN A 131 -1.51 -9.21 -11.59
N PRO A 132 -0.68 -10.16 -12.06
CA PRO A 132 0.79 -10.05 -11.97
C PRO A 132 1.36 -8.91 -12.84
N GLU A 133 0.63 -8.45 -13.86
CA GLU A 133 1.07 -7.35 -14.72
C GLU A 133 1.06 -5.99 -14.01
N THR A 134 0.19 -5.84 -13.00
CA THR A 134 -0.04 -4.55 -12.33
C THR A 134 0.16 -4.59 -10.82
N ALA A 135 0.23 -5.78 -10.23
CA ALA A 135 0.31 -5.97 -8.78
C ALA A 135 1.54 -6.80 -8.39
N PRO A 136 2.54 -6.22 -7.69
CA PRO A 136 3.78 -6.90 -7.31
C PRO A 136 3.57 -8.18 -6.50
N TYR A 137 2.59 -8.22 -5.60
CA TYR A 137 2.25 -9.45 -4.87
C TYR A 137 1.77 -10.56 -5.78
N GLY A 138 1.05 -10.24 -6.86
CA GLY A 138 0.64 -11.21 -7.86
C GLY A 138 1.82 -11.77 -8.63
N GLU A 139 2.76 -10.91 -9.01
CA GLU A 139 4.02 -11.31 -9.65
C GLU A 139 4.82 -12.27 -8.75
N ARG A 140 4.97 -11.94 -7.46
CA ARG A 140 5.68 -12.81 -6.49
C ARG A 140 4.96 -14.14 -6.28
N ALA A 141 3.62 -14.16 -6.29
CA ALA A 141 2.83 -15.40 -6.22
C ALA A 141 3.07 -16.30 -7.44
N ILE A 142 3.07 -15.75 -8.65
CA ILE A 142 3.38 -16.50 -9.88
C ILE A 142 4.84 -16.99 -9.88
N GLU A 143 5.79 -16.14 -9.47
CA GLU A 143 7.20 -16.52 -9.33
C GLU A 143 7.36 -17.72 -8.38
N LEU A 144 6.72 -17.65 -7.21
CA LEU A 144 6.71 -18.75 -6.23
C LEU A 144 6.13 -20.03 -6.84
N LEU A 145 4.96 -19.97 -7.47
CA LEU A 145 4.35 -21.16 -8.07
C LEU A 145 5.24 -21.80 -9.14
N LYS A 146 5.93 -20.99 -9.94
CA LYS A 146 6.89 -21.47 -10.95
C LYS A 146 8.13 -22.08 -10.32
N SER A 147 8.74 -21.43 -9.33
CA SER A 147 9.92 -21.92 -8.62
C SER A 147 9.68 -23.26 -7.91
N GLN A 148 8.46 -23.43 -7.39
CA GLN A 148 8.01 -24.67 -6.72
C GLN A 148 7.45 -25.72 -7.70
N LYS A 149 7.50 -25.49 -9.02
CA LYS A 149 6.94 -26.36 -10.08
C LYS A 149 5.46 -26.68 -9.88
N LEU A 150 4.71 -25.72 -9.30
CA LEU A 150 3.28 -25.84 -9.04
C LEU A 150 2.42 -25.16 -10.11
N TYR A 151 2.99 -24.19 -10.83
CA TYR A 151 2.24 -23.31 -11.72
C TYR A 151 1.46 -24.08 -12.80
N ASP A 152 2.09 -25.00 -13.51
CA ASP A 152 1.44 -25.72 -14.63
C ASP A 152 0.25 -26.56 -14.19
N GLY A 153 0.33 -27.20 -13.03
CA GLY A 153 -0.76 -27.98 -12.45
C GLY A 153 -1.89 -27.15 -11.84
N LEU A 154 -1.63 -25.87 -11.53
CA LEU A 154 -2.59 -25.00 -10.85
C LEU A 154 -3.12 -23.85 -11.73
N LYS A 155 -2.53 -23.59 -12.89
CA LYS A 155 -2.89 -22.45 -13.74
C LYS A 155 -4.36 -22.39 -14.14
N SER A 156 -5.01 -23.52 -14.32
CA SER A 156 -6.44 -23.60 -14.63
C SER A 156 -7.36 -23.25 -13.46
N LYS A 157 -6.82 -23.25 -12.22
CA LYS A 157 -7.54 -22.87 -11.01
C LYS A 157 -7.33 -21.39 -10.63
N ILE A 158 -6.39 -20.69 -11.29
CA ILE A 158 -6.05 -19.32 -10.95
C ILE A 158 -7.16 -18.38 -11.39
N VAL A 159 -7.64 -17.55 -10.47
CA VAL A 159 -8.52 -16.41 -10.71
C VAL A 159 -7.80 -15.12 -10.36
N LEU A 160 -7.88 -14.13 -11.25
CA LEU A 160 -7.16 -12.87 -11.05
C LEU A 160 -8.04 -11.83 -10.36
N GLY A 161 -7.53 -11.28 -9.27
CA GLY A 161 -8.04 -10.04 -8.68
C GLY A 161 -7.37 -8.83 -9.35
N GLU A 162 -8.11 -7.75 -9.51
CA GLU A 162 -7.59 -6.49 -10.05
C GLU A 162 -6.39 -5.95 -9.23
N ASN A 163 -6.45 -6.14 -7.92
CA ASN A 163 -5.42 -5.77 -6.96
C ASN A 163 -5.42 -6.75 -5.77
N ILE A 164 -4.43 -6.60 -4.87
CA ILE A 164 -4.26 -7.53 -3.76
C ILE A 164 -5.41 -7.49 -2.73
N SER A 165 -6.13 -6.35 -2.59
CA SER A 165 -7.30 -6.27 -1.72
C SER A 165 -8.50 -7.02 -2.29
N GLN A 166 -8.74 -6.97 -3.60
CA GLN A 166 -9.77 -7.77 -4.24
C GLN A 166 -9.44 -9.26 -4.17
N THR A 167 -8.16 -9.62 -4.33
CA THR A 167 -7.68 -10.99 -4.14
C THR A 167 -7.98 -11.51 -2.73
N ALA A 168 -7.70 -10.68 -1.72
CA ALA A 168 -8.04 -11.00 -0.33
C ALA A 168 -9.56 -11.15 -0.15
N GLN A 169 -10.36 -10.30 -0.80
CA GLN A 169 -11.81 -10.37 -0.74
C GLN A 169 -12.34 -11.67 -1.36
N PHE A 170 -11.76 -12.16 -2.46
CA PHE A 170 -12.18 -13.46 -3.05
C PHE A 170 -11.99 -14.61 -2.06
N ALA A 171 -10.85 -14.69 -1.38
CA ALA A 171 -10.61 -15.71 -0.38
C ALA A 171 -11.48 -15.54 0.88
N PHE A 172 -11.68 -14.29 1.32
CA PHE A 172 -12.50 -13.97 2.49
C PHE A 172 -13.98 -14.34 2.30
N THR A 173 -14.51 -14.16 1.10
CA THR A 173 -15.93 -14.45 0.77
C THR A 173 -16.16 -15.89 0.32
N GLY A 174 -15.09 -16.70 0.13
CA GLY A 174 -15.19 -18.06 -0.41
C GLY A 174 -15.40 -18.12 -1.93
N ASN A 175 -15.23 -16.99 -2.64
CA ASN A 175 -15.20 -16.98 -4.11
C ASN A 175 -13.94 -17.65 -4.67
N ALA A 176 -12.91 -17.82 -3.86
CA ALA A 176 -11.77 -18.70 -4.05
C ALA A 176 -11.46 -19.39 -2.72
N GLU A 177 -11.11 -20.67 -2.76
CA GLU A 177 -10.78 -21.43 -1.53
C GLU A 177 -9.48 -20.95 -0.92
N ILE A 178 -8.52 -20.51 -1.73
CA ILE A 178 -7.24 -19.95 -1.28
C ILE A 178 -6.96 -18.64 -2.01
N GLY A 179 -6.39 -17.65 -1.31
CA GLY A 179 -5.86 -16.42 -1.89
C GLY A 179 -4.39 -16.21 -1.54
N PHE A 180 -3.56 -15.88 -2.53
CA PHE A 180 -2.23 -15.30 -2.30
C PHE A 180 -2.40 -13.82 -1.99
N ILE A 181 -2.15 -13.44 -0.75
CA ILE A 181 -2.40 -12.08 -0.25
C ILE A 181 -1.18 -11.48 0.45
N ALA A 182 -1.21 -10.19 0.72
CA ALA A 182 -0.23 -9.57 1.60
C ALA A 182 -0.51 -9.98 3.06
N LEU A 183 0.54 -10.26 3.83
CA LEU A 183 0.40 -10.55 5.26
C LEU A 183 -0.35 -9.43 5.99
N SER A 184 -0.12 -8.17 5.62
CA SER A 184 -0.82 -7.01 6.19
C SER A 184 -2.35 -7.06 6.03
N LEU A 185 -2.86 -7.73 5.00
CA LEU A 185 -4.29 -7.93 4.82
C LEU A 185 -4.78 -9.13 5.64
N ALA A 186 -3.99 -10.20 5.76
CA ALA A 186 -4.33 -11.35 6.59
C ALA A 186 -4.46 -10.98 8.08
N LEU A 187 -3.64 -10.04 8.55
CA LEU A 187 -3.65 -9.51 9.92
C LEU A 187 -4.84 -8.57 10.21
N ALA A 188 -5.65 -8.22 9.21
CA ALA A 188 -6.83 -7.41 9.47
C ALA A 188 -7.82 -8.15 10.38
N PRO A 189 -8.43 -7.48 11.39
CA PRO A 189 -9.23 -8.16 12.43
C PRO A 189 -10.35 -9.05 11.88
N ASP A 190 -10.99 -8.65 10.79
CA ASP A 190 -12.07 -9.44 10.18
C ASP A 190 -11.53 -10.67 9.43
N MET A 191 -10.36 -10.55 8.79
CA MET A 191 -9.67 -11.64 8.12
C MET A 191 -9.18 -12.67 9.13
N ASP A 192 -8.50 -12.23 10.18
CA ASP A 192 -7.92 -13.06 11.25
C ASP A 192 -8.99 -13.87 12.01
N LYS A 193 -10.14 -13.25 12.28
CA LYS A 193 -11.27 -13.93 12.95
C LYS A 193 -11.98 -14.98 12.11
N LYS A 194 -12.02 -14.80 10.79
CA LYS A 194 -12.83 -15.64 9.89
C LYS A 194 -12.04 -16.79 9.24
N GLY A 195 -10.74 -16.61 9.06
CA GLY A 195 -9.91 -17.58 8.37
C GLY A 195 -8.58 -17.81 9.07
N ASN A 196 -7.71 -18.47 8.35
CA ASN A 196 -6.33 -18.69 8.77
C ASN A 196 -5.37 -18.39 7.63
N TYR A 197 -4.10 -18.18 7.94
CA TYR A 197 -3.09 -17.85 6.94
C TYR A 197 -1.77 -18.54 7.24
N TYR A 198 -1.01 -18.82 6.19
CA TYR A 198 0.36 -19.29 6.24
C TYR A 198 1.28 -18.25 5.63
N VAL A 199 2.25 -17.75 6.39
CA VAL A 199 3.26 -16.81 5.89
C VAL A 199 4.25 -17.58 5.03
N VAL A 200 4.32 -17.24 3.75
CA VAL A 200 5.23 -17.90 2.81
C VAL A 200 6.69 -17.53 3.15
N PRO A 201 7.59 -18.52 3.29
CA PRO A 201 9.00 -18.24 3.55
C PRO A 201 9.61 -17.34 2.49
N GLN A 202 10.33 -16.30 2.92
CA GLN A 202 10.95 -15.30 2.03
C GLN A 202 11.95 -15.91 1.04
N SER A 203 12.55 -17.06 1.40
CA SER A 203 13.50 -17.78 0.52
C SER A 203 12.88 -18.36 -0.75
N LEU A 204 11.54 -18.40 -0.84
CA LEU A 204 10.83 -19.00 -1.98
C LEU A 204 10.44 -18.00 -3.07
N TYR A 205 10.60 -16.70 -2.86
CA TYR A 205 10.30 -15.64 -3.81
C TYR A 205 11.22 -14.44 -3.58
N LYS A 206 11.36 -13.56 -4.58
CA LYS A 206 12.15 -12.33 -4.43
C LYS A 206 11.55 -11.39 -3.38
N PRO A 207 12.36 -10.65 -2.61
CA PRO A 207 11.86 -9.68 -1.65
C PRO A 207 10.85 -8.70 -2.27
N ILE A 208 9.79 -8.41 -1.52
CA ILE A 208 8.80 -7.38 -1.90
C ILE A 208 9.26 -6.06 -1.30
N GLU A 209 10.27 -5.46 -1.92
CA GLU A 209 10.83 -4.17 -1.54
C GLU A 209 9.92 -3.05 -2.01
N GLN A 210 9.28 -2.35 -1.07
CA GLN A 210 8.27 -1.35 -1.37
C GLN A 210 8.85 0.06 -1.28
N ALA A 211 8.62 0.85 -2.32
CA ALA A 211 9.17 2.19 -2.42
C ALA A 211 8.12 3.28 -2.63
N CYS A 212 8.49 4.49 -2.25
CA CYS A 212 7.65 5.69 -2.37
C CYS A 212 8.40 6.84 -3.02
N ILE A 213 7.65 7.75 -3.67
CA ILE A 213 8.18 8.93 -4.33
C ILE A 213 7.13 10.04 -4.37
N LEU A 214 7.56 11.30 -4.29
CA LEU A 214 6.68 12.45 -4.49
C LEU A 214 6.39 12.65 -5.98
N ILE A 215 5.15 12.97 -6.29
CA ILE A 215 4.72 13.28 -7.66
C ILE A 215 5.00 14.76 -7.93
N LYS A 216 5.48 15.05 -9.15
CA LYS A 216 5.73 16.41 -9.59
C LYS A 216 4.40 17.11 -9.86
N THR A 217 4.15 18.19 -9.13
CA THR A 217 2.98 19.05 -9.26
C THR A 217 3.41 20.46 -9.69
N PRO A 218 2.54 21.28 -10.32
CA PRO A 218 2.88 22.65 -10.73
C PRO A 218 3.35 23.52 -9.55
N VAL A 219 2.75 23.32 -8.37
CA VAL A 219 3.14 23.97 -7.12
C VAL A 219 3.53 22.87 -6.14
N LEU A 220 4.70 22.97 -5.54
CA LEU A 220 5.18 21.97 -4.56
C LEU A 220 4.22 21.87 -3.37
N ASN A 221 3.68 20.68 -3.16
CA ASN A 221 2.87 20.40 -1.97
C ASN A 221 3.80 20.09 -0.79
N THR A 222 4.08 21.10 0.04
CA THR A 222 4.97 20.97 1.21
C THR A 222 4.42 19.99 2.25
N GLU A 223 3.11 19.86 2.34
CA GLU A 223 2.47 18.90 3.26
C GLU A 223 2.69 17.45 2.82
N ALA A 224 2.72 17.18 1.51
CA ALA A 224 3.10 15.87 0.99
C ALA A 224 4.54 15.49 1.37
N ALA A 225 5.46 16.45 1.32
CA ALA A 225 6.84 16.23 1.76
C ALA A 225 6.93 15.95 3.28
N LYS A 226 6.13 16.65 4.11
CA LYS A 226 6.05 16.40 5.56
C LYS A 226 5.45 15.02 5.85
N PHE A 227 4.34 14.65 5.18
CA PHE A 227 3.71 13.34 5.34
C PHE A 227 4.68 12.22 4.93
N ARG A 228 5.38 12.36 3.78
CA ARG A 228 6.43 11.42 3.37
C ARG A 228 7.52 11.28 4.44
N LYS A 229 8.01 12.40 4.99
CA LYS A 229 9.02 12.38 6.07
C LYS A 229 8.50 11.63 7.30
N PHE A 230 7.23 11.82 7.67
CA PHE A 230 6.61 11.10 8.79
C PHE A 230 6.52 9.60 8.51
N VAL A 231 6.03 9.20 7.32
CA VAL A 231 5.94 7.79 6.89
C VAL A 231 7.28 7.07 6.98
N LEU A 232 8.36 7.76 6.66
CA LEU A 232 9.74 7.24 6.66
C LEU A 232 10.45 7.40 8.02
N SER A 233 9.79 7.95 9.03
CA SER A 233 10.42 8.23 10.32
C SER A 233 10.38 7.04 11.28
N PRO A 234 11.27 6.95 12.26
CA PRO A 234 11.22 5.95 13.32
C PRO A 234 9.88 5.92 14.09
N ALA A 235 9.15 7.04 14.11
CA ALA A 235 7.85 7.13 14.78
C ALA A 235 6.78 6.18 14.22
N THR A 236 6.93 5.72 12.96
CA THR A 236 5.99 4.80 12.31
C THR A 236 6.44 3.33 12.36
N LYS A 237 7.67 3.06 12.83
CA LYS A 237 8.25 1.71 12.84
C LYS A 237 7.34 0.68 13.50
N ALA A 238 6.87 0.94 14.71
CA ALA A 238 5.99 0.03 15.43
C ALA A 238 4.65 -0.22 14.70
N ILE A 239 4.15 0.78 13.94
CA ILE A 239 2.94 0.62 13.14
C ILE A 239 3.22 -0.31 11.95
N TRP A 240 4.33 -0.14 11.24
CA TRP A 240 4.73 -1.03 10.16
C TRP A 240 4.88 -2.48 10.63
N GLU A 241 5.63 -2.70 11.72
CA GLU A 241 5.88 -4.02 12.29
C GLU A 241 4.58 -4.71 12.76
N LYS A 242 3.67 -3.98 13.40
CA LYS A 242 2.33 -4.46 13.78
C LYS A 242 1.56 -5.05 12.58
N TRP A 243 1.70 -4.45 11.40
CA TRP A 243 1.05 -4.91 10.17
C TRP A 243 1.90 -5.88 9.35
N GLY A 244 2.93 -6.50 9.97
CA GLY A 244 3.72 -7.58 9.38
C GLY A 244 4.76 -7.12 8.35
N TYR A 245 5.07 -5.83 8.29
CA TYR A 245 6.15 -5.30 7.45
C TYR A 245 7.50 -5.35 8.18
N GLU A 246 8.56 -5.56 7.43
CA GLU A 246 9.92 -5.29 7.89
C GLU A 246 10.34 -3.90 7.41
N THR A 247 10.79 -3.06 8.35
CA THR A 247 11.25 -1.72 8.01
C THR A 247 12.76 -1.72 7.72
N THR A 248 13.20 -0.90 6.78
CA THR A 248 14.62 -0.52 6.68
C THR A 248 14.97 0.25 7.96
N ASN A 249 16.16 -0.04 8.52
CA ASN A 249 16.66 0.69 9.68
C ASN A 249 16.76 2.19 9.33
N HIS A 250 15.76 2.96 9.73
CA HIS A 250 15.76 4.42 9.70
C HIS A 250 16.03 4.96 11.09
#